data_bc07a3eb8e5878b7c21653663748eef5
#
_entry.id   bc07a3eb8e5878b7c21653663748eef5
#
_cell.length_a   1.000
_cell.length_b   1.000
_cell.length_c   1.000
_cell.angle_alpha   90.00
_cell.angle_beta   90.00
_cell.angle_gamma   90.00
#
_symmetry.space_group_name_H-M   'P 1'
#
loop_
_entity.id
_entity.type
_entity.pdbx_description
1 polymer ?
#
loop_
_entity_poly.entity_id
_entity_poly.type
_entity_poly.pdbx_seq_one_letter_code
_entity_poly.pdbx_strand_id
1 'polypeptide(L)'
;MSQPKICLVLNGPPNVGKDTLAEELEREMDFQKMSFKTALYEETIRHFGVDRQEFMDRATHRNYKEKHWWALTLPAEDDLLQVLSPREALIHVSEQVIKPLHGKAFFGKAVARDILRSESEFIVMADGGFPEEIAPLKAVCENVVVVRLHRKGCSFEGDSRDYLFPEQDSYDVYLEDDCIQAGVDDLLGITDKYIPTTIF
;
A
#
# COMPACT_ATOMS: atom_id res chain seq x y z
N MET A 1 23.36 -7.61 -14.34
CA MET A 1 22.62 -8.29 -13.24
C MET A 1 21.86 -7.19 -12.55
N SER A 2 20.55 -7.32 -12.38
CA SER A 2 19.79 -6.35 -11.60
C SER A 2 20.31 -6.41 -10.16
N GLN A 3 20.44 -5.24 -9.53
CA GLN A 3 20.83 -5.14 -8.12
C GLN A 3 19.79 -5.83 -7.24
N PRO A 4 20.18 -6.46 -6.10
CA PRO A 4 19.23 -7.03 -5.17
C PRO A 4 18.27 -5.95 -4.66
N LYS A 5 16.97 -6.24 -4.68
CA LYS A 5 15.96 -5.29 -4.19
C LYS A 5 15.45 -5.71 -2.84
N ILE A 6 15.41 -4.75 -1.92
CA ILE A 6 14.82 -4.90 -0.59
C ILE A 6 13.49 -4.14 -0.58
N CYS A 7 12.40 -4.80 -0.20
CA CYS A 7 11.09 -4.21 -0.11
C CYS A 7 10.58 -4.26 1.34
N LEU A 8 10.44 -3.09 1.97
CA LEU A 8 9.76 -2.95 3.25
C LEU A 8 8.26 -2.78 3.04
N VAL A 9 7.47 -3.65 3.62
CA VAL A 9 6.00 -3.55 3.63
C VAL A 9 5.55 -3.12 5.01
N LEU A 10 5.19 -1.84 5.15
CA LEU A 10 4.68 -1.29 6.40
C LEU A 10 3.24 -1.72 6.58
N ASN A 11 2.98 -2.47 7.64
CA ASN A 11 1.67 -2.98 8.00
C ASN A 11 1.29 -2.46 9.39
N GLY A 12 0.06 -2.07 9.57
CA GLY A 12 -0.44 -1.55 10.85
C GLY A 12 -1.77 -0.83 10.69
N PRO A 13 -2.45 -0.51 11.78
CA PRO A 13 -3.76 0.10 11.77
C PRO A 13 -3.79 1.49 11.11
N PRO A 14 -4.98 2.03 10.79
CA PRO A 14 -5.11 3.41 10.37
C PRO A 14 -4.45 4.39 11.34
N ASN A 15 -3.85 5.46 10.82
CA ASN A 15 -3.20 6.53 11.57
C ASN A 15 -1.96 6.13 12.41
N VAL A 16 -1.45 4.91 12.29
CA VAL A 16 -0.25 4.47 13.02
C VAL A 16 1.03 5.19 12.57
N GLY A 17 1.06 5.80 11.37
CA GLY A 17 2.21 6.54 10.86
C GLY A 17 2.89 5.93 9.61
N LYS A 18 2.28 4.92 8.98
CA LYS A 18 2.85 4.24 7.78
C LYS A 18 3.26 5.20 6.67
N ASP A 19 2.33 6.10 6.29
CA ASP A 19 2.59 7.02 5.18
C ASP A 19 3.70 8.00 5.52
N THR A 20 3.70 8.52 6.76
CA THR A 20 4.72 9.46 7.24
C THR A 20 6.11 8.82 7.24
N LEU A 21 6.24 7.60 7.77
CA LEU A 21 7.51 6.88 7.77
C LEU A 21 8.00 6.57 6.35
N ALA A 22 7.09 6.16 5.45
CA ALA A 22 7.46 5.90 4.06
C ALA A 22 7.89 7.19 3.32
N GLU A 23 7.27 8.34 3.61
CA GLU A 23 7.64 9.65 3.07
C GLU A 23 9.00 10.11 3.60
N GLU A 24 9.31 9.88 4.88
CA GLU A 24 10.61 10.19 5.45
C GLU A 24 11.72 9.32 4.84
N LEU A 25 11.49 8.01 4.67
CA LEU A 25 12.45 7.12 4.01
C LEU A 25 12.70 7.54 2.55
N GLU A 26 11.67 7.94 1.81
CA GLU A 26 11.80 8.43 0.44
C GLU A 26 12.54 9.77 0.36
N ARG A 27 12.33 10.65 1.34
CA ARG A 27 12.93 12.00 1.35
C ARG A 27 14.40 12.02 1.76
N GLU A 28 14.77 11.22 2.77
CA GLU A 28 16.08 11.28 3.41
C GLU A 28 17.01 10.14 3.01
N MET A 29 16.43 9.07 2.49
CA MET A 29 17.13 7.85 2.11
C MET A 29 16.74 7.47 0.68
N ASP A 30 17.50 6.62 0.03
CA ASP A 30 17.29 6.22 -1.37
C ASP A 30 16.17 5.18 -1.54
N PHE A 31 15.07 5.33 -0.76
CA PHE A 31 13.89 4.51 -0.90
C PHE A 31 12.94 5.07 -1.96
N GLN A 32 12.36 4.19 -2.76
CA GLN A 32 11.24 4.52 -3.61
C GLN A 32 9.94 4.07 -2.95
N LYS A 33 9.07 5.03 -2.66
CA LYS A 33 7.72 4.75 -2.15
C LYS A 33 6.84 4.22 -3.28
N MET A 34 6.23 3.06 -3.09
CA MET A 34 5.25 2.46 -3.98
C MET A 34 3.97 2.11 -3.23
N SER A 35 2.88 1.80 -3.95
CA SER A 35 1.57 1.54 -3.34
C SER A 35 0.78 0.51 -4.14
N PHE A 36 0.17 -0.45 -3.45
CA PHE A 36 -0.79 -1.39 -4.04
C PHE A 36 -2.02 -0.67 -4.61
N LYS A 37 -2.38 0.48 -4.04
CA LYS A 37 -3.53 1.29 -4.48
C LYS A 37 -3.33 1.96 -5.83
N THR A 38 -2.10 2.14 -6.31
CA THR A 38 -1.85 2.81 -7.59
C THR A 38 -2.63 2.15 -8.72
N ALA A 39 -2.50 0.83 -8.86
CA ALA A 39 -3.24 0.08 -9.86
C ALA A 39 -4.76 0.10 -9.62
N LEU A 40 -5.20 0.12 -8.36
CA LEU A 40 -6.62 0.20 -8.02
C LEU A 40 -7.22 1.55 -8.42
N TYR A 41 -6.51 2.65 -8.22
CA TYR A 41 -6.94 3.99 -8.70
C TYR A 41 -7.11 4.00 -10.22
N GLU A 42 -6.11 3.50 -10.97
CA GLU A 42 -6.17 3.46 -12.43
C GLU A 42 -7.32 2.57 -12.95
N GLU A 43 -7.55 1.40 -12.33
CA GLU A 43 -8.68 0.54 -12.69
C GLU A 43 -10.03 1.20 -12.37
N THR A 44 -10.12 1.93 -11.25
CA THR A 44 -11.36 2.64 -10.87
C THR A 44 -11.67 3.79 -11.83
N ILE A 45 -10.66 4.59 -12.17
CA ILE A 45 -10.78 5.66 -13.17
C ILE A 45 -11.25 5.11 -14.51
N ARG A 46 -10.66 3.99 -14.95
CA ARG A 46 -11.03 3.31 -16.20
C ARG A 46 -12.46 2.77 -16.15
N HIS A 47 -12.84 2.13 -15.04
CA HIS A 47 -14.15 1.51 -14.89
C HIS A 47 -15.29 2.53 -14.96
N PHE A 48 -15.14 3.68 -14.30
CA PHE A 48 -16.14 4.73 -14.27
C PHE A 48 -16.00 5.77 -15.40
N GLY A 49 -14.87 5.78 -16.13
CA GLY A 49 -14.60 6.74 -17.20
C GLY A 49 -14.48 8.19 -16.70
N VAL A 50 -13.99 8.39 -15.49
CA VAL A 50 -13.87 9.71 -14.87
C VAL A 50 -12.51 10.35 -15.13
N ASP A 51 -12.45 11.69 -14.99
CA ASP A 51 -11.17 12.40 -15.09
C ASP A 51 -10.22 11.96 -13.97
N ARG A 52 -8.98 11.69 -14.36
CA ARG A 52 -7.95 11.16 -13.46
C ARG A 52 -7.62 12.14 -12.34
N GLN A 53 -7.42 13.40 -12.67
CA GLN A 53 -7.03 14.42 -11.68
C GLN A 53 -8.16 14.65 -10.69
N GLU A 54 -9.39 14.81 -11.18
CA GLU A 54 -10.56 15.01 -10.31
C GLU A 54 -10.80 13.81 -9.40
N PHE A 55 -10.64 12.58 -9.92
CA PHE A 55 -10.77 11.37 -9.09
C PHE A 55 -9.70 11.32 -8.00
N MET A 56 -8.43 11.55 -8.35
CA MET A 56 -7.31 11.51 -7.40
C MET A 56 -7.48 12.56 -6.30
N ASP A 57 -7.87 13.79 -6.67
CA ASP A 57 -8.11 14.86 -5.69
C ASP A 57 -9.21 14.48 -4.68
N ARG A 58 -10.26 13.78 -5.14
CA ARG A 58 -11.33 13.32 -4.26
C ARG A 58 -10.96 12.10 -3.45
N ALA A 59 -10.32 11.11 -4.06
CA ALA A 59 -9.99 9.83 -3.42
C ALA A 59 -8.89 9.94 -2.35
N THR A 60 -7.96 10.88 -2.50
CA THR A 60 -6.86 11.10 -1.56
C THR A 60 -7.17 12.11 -0.48
N HIS A 61 -8.10 13.04 -0.74
CA HIS A 61 -8.42 14.09 0.21
C HIS A 61 -9.37 13.59 1.31
N ARG A 62 -8.96 13.74 2.58
CA ARG A 62 -9.68 13.21 3.75
C ARG A 62 -11.15 13.61 3.81
N ASN A 63 -11.50 14.83 3.39
CA ASN A 63 -12.87 15.37 3.47
C ASN A 63 -13.76 14.98 2.28
N TYR A 64 -13.20 14.42 1.21
CA TYR A 64 -13.95 14.09 -0.01
C TYR A 64 -14.05 12.59 -0.29
N LYS A 65 -13.12 11.79 0.19
CA LYS A 65 -13.09 10.35 -0.10
C LYS A 65 -14.33 9.57 0.33
N GLU A 66 -15.07 10.08 1.30
CA GLU A 66 -16.32 9.48 1.81
C GLU A 66 -17.58 10.20 1.29
N LYS A 67 -17.44 11.26 0.46
CA LYS A 67 -18.59 11.98 -0.09
C LYS A 67 -19.02 11.37 -1.41
N HIS A 68 -20.31 11.10 -1.54
CA HIS A 68 -20.89 10.63 -2.79
C HIS A 68 -20.61 11.61 -3.93
N TRP A 69 -20.27 11.05 -5.08
CA TRP A 69 -19.96 11.81 -6.28
C TRP A 69 -20.72 11.19 -7.47
N TRP A 70 -21.61 11.94 -8.06
CA TRP A 70 -22.51 11.50 -9.12
C TRP A 70 -21.81 10.86 -10.34
N ALA A 71 -20.55 11.20 -10.61
CA ALA A 71 -19.77 10.58 -11.66
C ALA A 71 -19.39 9.10 -11.35
N LEU A 72 -19.52 8.68 -10.09
CA LEU A 72 -19.30 7.31 -9.65
C LEU A 72 -20.65 6.61 -9.43
N THR A 73 -21.32 6.28 -10.53
CA THR A 73 -22.69 5.76 -10.50
C THR A 73 -22.72 4.34 -11.07
N LEU A 74 -23.42 3.46 -10.40
CA LEU A 74 -23.70 2.10 -10.83
C LEU A 74 -25.20 1.92 -11.09
N PRO A 75 -25.60 1.06 -12.03
CA PRO A 75 -26.97 0.57 -12.11
C PRO A 75 -27.37 -0.14 -10.81
N ALA A 76 -28.54 0.15 -10.30
CA ALA A 76 -29.14 -0.55 -9.17
C ALA A 76 -30.47 -1.22 -9.60
N GLU A 77 -31.14 -1.88 -8.67
CA GLU A 77 -32.45 -2.49 -8.94
C GLU A 77 -33.49 -1.42 -9.31
N ASP A 78 -34.53 -1.82 -10.03
CA ASP A 78 -35.67 -0.95 -10.43
C ASP A 78 -35.28 0.31 -11.24
N ASP A 79 -34.29 0.18 -12.13
CA ASP A 79 -33.79 1.31 -12.95
C ASP A 79 -33.25 2.51 -12.12
N LEU A 80 -32.97 2.30 -10.86
CA LEU A 80 -32.36 3.28 -9.99
C LEU A 80 -30.84 3.35 -10.24
N LEU A 81 -30.24 4.43 -9.77
CA LEU A 81 -28.80 4.62 -9.81
C LEU A 81 -28.25 4.69 -8.39
N GLN A 82 -27.21 3.90 -8.13
CA GLN A 82 -26.44 3.99 -6.90
C GLN A 82 -25.27 4.94 -7.10
N VAL A 83 -25.25 6.05 -6.39
CA VAL A 83 -24.12 6.99 -6.40
C VAL A 83 -23.15 6.61 -5.30
N LEU A 84 -21.89 6.46 -5.64
CA LEU A 84 -20.83 6.03 -4.74
C LEU A 84 -19.95 7.21 -4.32
N SER A 85 -19.33 7.09 -3.15
CA SER A 85 -18.15 7.86 -2.79
C SER A 85 -16.89 7.26 -3.46
N PRO A 86 -15.79 8.00 -3.58
CA PRO A 86 -14.53 7.46 -4.09
C PRO A 86 -14.08 6.18 -3.36
N ARG A 87 -14.25 6.12 -2.04
CA ARG A 87 -13.92 4.92 -1.25
C ARG A 87 -14.79 3.71 -1.61
N GLU A 88 -16.10 3.90 -1.73
CA GLU A 88 -17.02 2.83 -2.12
C GLU A 88 -16.73 2.36 -3.55
N ALA A 89 -16.41 3.28 -4.47
CA ALA A 89 -16.03 2.94 -5.84
C ALA A 89 -14.74 2.10 -5.89
N LEU A 90 -13.73 2.46 -5.09
CA LEU A 90 -12.50 1.65 -4.96
C LEU A 90 -12.80 0.24 -4.43
N ILE A 91 -13.63 0.12 -3.40
CA ILE A 91 -14.03 -1.18 -2.84
C ILE A 91 -14.81 -1.98 -3.89
N HIS A 92 -15.77 -1.37 -4.58
CA HIS A 92 -16.54 -2.02 -5.63
C HIS A 92 -15.63 -2.56 -6.74
N VAL A 93 -14.73 -1.73 -7.27
CA VAL A 93 -13.83 -2.15 -8.35
C VAL A 93 -12.88 -3.25 -7.88
N SER A 94 -12.33 -3.12 -6.68
CA SER A 94 -11.47 -4.18 -6.10
C SER A 94 -12.20 -5.51 -5.97
N GLU A 95 -13.35 -5.52 -5.27
CA GLU A 95 -13.99 -6.75 -4.81
C GLU A 95 -14.97 -7.34 -5.83
N GLN A 96 -15.62 -6.52 -6.64
CA GLN A 96 -16.65 -6.98 -7.57
C GLN A 96 -16.17 -7.05 -9.02
N VAL A 97 -15.10 -6.33 -9.38
CA VAL A 97 -14.60 -6.29 -10.76
C VAL A 97 -13.26 -6.99 -10.89
N ILE A 98 -12.23 -6.49 -10.20
CA ILE A 98 -10.84 -6.92 -10.44
C ILE A 98 -10.53 -8.29 -9.82
N LYS A 99 -10.80 -8.49 -8.54
CA LYS A 99 -10.47 -9.74 -7.86
C LYS A 99 -11.22 -10.96 -8.43
N PRO A 100 -12.52 -10.87 -8.81
CA PRO A 100 -13.21 -11.98 -9.46
C PRO A 100 -12.64 -12.35 -10.83
N LEU A 101 -12.16 -11.38 -11.62
CA LEU A 101 -11.63 -11.59 -12.97
C LEU A 101 -10.15 -11.98 -12.98
N HIS A 102 -9.33 -11.39 -12.11
CA HIS A 102 -7.88 -11.48 -12.18
C HIS A 102 -7.23 -12.14 -10.95
N GLY A 103 -8.03 -12.46 -9.94
CA GLY A 103 -7.59 -13.06 -8.68
C GLY A 103 -7.09 -12.03 -7.64
N LYS A 104 -7.06 -12.46 -6.38
CA LYS A 104 -6.72 -11.60 -5.23
C LYS A 104 -5.31 -11.00 -5.28
N ALA A 105 -4.37 -11.65 -5.97
CA ALA A 105 -2.99 -11.18 -6.10
C ALA A 105 -2.78 -10.11 -7.20
N PHE A 106 -3.84 -9.63 -7.85
CA PHE A 106 -3.73 -8.70 -9.00
C PHE A 106 -2.91 -7.46 -8.67
N PHE A 107 -3.23 -6.78 -7.57
CA PHE A 107 -2.56 -5.55 -7.17
C PHE A 107 -1.09 -5.78 -6.78
N GLY A 108 -0.80 -6.89 -6.11
CA GLY A 108 0.58 -7.30 -5.84
C GLY A 108 1.38 -7.56 -7.12
N LYS A 109 0.77 -8.20 -8.13
CA LYS A 109 1.40 -8.42 -9.46
C LYS A 109 1.62 -7.11 -10.21
N ALA A 110 0.72 -6.14 -10.06
CA ALA A 110 0.89 -4.81 -10.68
C ALA A 110 2.12 -4.11 -10.10
N VAL A 111 2.22 -4.03 -8.77
CA VAL A 111 3.38 -3.44 -8.10
C VAL A 111 4.67 -4.20 -8.41
N ALA A 112 4.65 -5.53 -8.42
CA ALA A 112 5.83 -6.32 -8.79
C ALA A 112 6.38 -5.96 -10.18
N ARG A 113 5.51 -5.68 -11.16
CA ARG A 113 5.93 -5.18 -12.48
C ARG A 113 6.57 -3.80 -12.43
N ASP A 114 6.07 -2.92 -11.55
CA ASP A 114 6.63 -1.58 -11.38
C ASP A 114 7.98 -1.64 -10.66
N ILE A 115 8.14 -2.52 -9.67
CA ILE A 115 9.43 -2.80 -9.02
C ILE A 115 10.48 -3.28 -10.01
N LEU A 116 10.11 -4.16 -10.96
CA LEU A 116 11.04 -4.62 -12.02
C LEU A 116 11.53 -3.50 -12.94
N ARG A 117 10.73 -2.44 -13.10
CA ARG A 117 11.07 -1.26 -13.93
C ARG A 117 11.82 -0.18 -13.16
N SER A 118 11.76 -0.24 -11.84
CA SER A 118 12.45 0.70 -10.96
C SER A 118 13.95 0.44 -10.99
N GLU A 119 14.73 1.50 -10.89
CA GLU A 119 16.18 1.45 -10.69
C GLU A 119 16.57 1.45 -9.20
N SER A 120 15.63 1.82 -8.30
CA SER A 120 15.89 1.82 -6.86
C SER A 120 16.09 0.41 -6.31
N GLU A 121 17.07 0.28 -5.43
CA GLU A 121 17.37 -0.95 -4.67
C GLU A 121 16.44 -1.11 -3.46
N PHE A 122 15.95 0.01 -2.93
CA PHE A 122 15.13 0.06 -1.73
C PHE A 122 13.71 0.50 -2.07
N ILE A 123 12.73 -0.32 -1.72
CA ILE A 123 11.32 -0.05 -1.94
C ILE A 123 10.60 0.00 -0.59
N VAL A 124 9.71 0.96 -0.40
CA VAL A 124 8.82 1.01 0.76
C VAL A 124 7.36 1.07 0.35
N MET A 125 6.54 0.22 0.96
CA MET A 125 5.10 0.12 0.76
C MET A 125 4.38 0.55 2.04
N ALA A 126 3.54 1.59 1.99
CA ALA A 126 2.83 2.09 3.18
C ALA A 126 1.40 1.52 3.33
N ASP A 127 0.93 0.72 2.39
CA ASP A 127 -0.46 0.27 2.32
C ASP A 127 -0.64 -1.25 2.33
N GLY A 128 0.38 -2.00 2.73
CA GLY A 128 0.31 -3.45 2.90
C GLY A 128 -0.76 -3.86 3.92
N GLY A 129 -1.65 -4.76 3.53
CA GLY A 129 -2.74 -5.19 4.38
C GLY A 129 -3.32 -6.56 4.02
N PHE A 130 -2.93 -7.13 2.89
CA PHE A 130 -3.43 -8.42 2.42
C PHE A 130 -2.28 -9.38 2.09
N PRO A 131 -2.32 -10.62 2.63
CA PRO A 131 -1.25 -11.61 2.41
C PRO A 131 -1.02 -11.92 0.92
N GLU A 132 -2.09 -11.91 0.12
CA GLU A 132 -2.06 -12.24 -1.30
C GLU A 132 -1.30 -11.21 -2.15
N GLU A 133 -1.10 -9.99 -1.63
CA GLU A 133 -0.33 -8.93 -2.28
C GLU A 133 1.18 -9.12 -2.09
N ILE A 134 1.59 -9.81 -1.02
CA ILE A 134 3.01 -10.01 -0.67
C ILE A 134 3.69 -11.04 -1.57
N ALA A 135 3.01 -12.15 -1.88
CA ALA A 135 3.60 -13.25 -2.64
C ALA A 135 4.20 -12.82 -4.00
N PRO A 136 3.57 -11.95 -4.82
CA PRO A 136 4.17 -11.43 -6.05
C PRO A 136 5.44 -10.63 -5.84
N LEU A 137 5.59 -9.92 -4.72
CA LEU A 137 6.80 -9.14 -4.41
C LEU A 137 8.01 -10.05 -4.17
N LYS A 138 7.80 -11.20 -3.53
CA LYS A 138 8.85 -12.22 -3.31
C LYS A 138 9.43 -12.80 -4.59
N ALA A 139 8.74 -12.66 -5.71
CA ALA A 139 9.24 -13.11 -7.01
C ALA A 139 10.20 -12.11 -7.68
N VAL A 140 10.23 -10.85 -7.22
CA VAL A 140 10.96 -9.74 -7.87
C VAL A 140 11.91 -9.00 -6.93
N CYS A 141 11.77 -9.19 -5.61
CA CYS A 141 12.67 -8.68 -4.59
C CYS A 141 13.45 -9.83 -3.97
N GLU A 142 14.72 -9.61 -3.66
CA GLU A 142 15.53 -10.58 -2.94
C GLU A 142 15.02 -10.73 -1.50
N ASN A 143 14.65 -9.62 -0.88
CA ASN A 143 14.09 -9.60 0.46
C ASN A 143 12.79 -8.80 0.48
N VAL A 144 11.72 -9.39 1.01
CA VAL A 144 10.45 -8.73 1.30
C VAL A 144 10.20 -8.83 2.79
N VAL A 145 10.31 -7.70 3.46
CA VAL A 145 10.26 -7.60 4.92
C VAL A 145 8.97 -6.92 5.34
N VAL A 146 8.16 -7.60 6.13
CA VAL A 146 6.94 -7.00 6.71
C VAL A 146 7.26 -6.36 8.05
N VAL A 147 7.01 -5.07 8.17
CA VAL A 147 7.19 -4.35 9.43
C VAL A 147 5.83 -3.97 10.00
N ARG A 148 5.46 -4.62 11.10
CA ARG A 148 4.24 -4.32 11.84
C ARG A 148 4.46 -3.13 12.75
N LEU A 149 3.72 -2.07 12.51
CA LEU A 149 3.80 -0.84 13.27
C LEU A 149 2.73 -0.82 14.36
N HIS A 150 3.16 -0.57 15.57
CA HIS A 150 2.31 -0.46 16.74
C HIS A 150 2.40 0.97 17.31
N ARG A 151 1.27 1.58 17.60
CA ARG A 151 1.19 2.88 18.27
C ARG A 151 0.01 2.89 19.22
N LYS A 152 0.21 3.48 20.40
CA LYS A 152 -0.84 3.60 21.40
C LYS A 152 -2.05 4.35 20.84
N GLY A 153 -3.24 3.81 21.03
CA GLY A 153 -4.48 4.40 20.54
C GLY A 153 -4.81 4.12 19.07
N CYS A 154 -3.97 3.37 18.34
CA CYS A 154 -4.27 2.90 16.99
C CYS A 154 -4.69 1.42 17.03
N SER A 155 -5.77 1.06 16.34
CA SER A 155 -6.27 -0.31 16.23
C SER A 155 -6.88 -0.57 14.87
N PHE A 156 -7.06 -1.84 14.53
CA PHE A 156 -7.79 -2.27 13.32
C PHE A 156 -9.30 -2.34 13.54
N GLU A 157 -9.82 -1.87 14.65
CA GLU A 157 -11.25 -1.86 14.92
C GLU A 157 -12.01 -1.12 13.80
N GLY A 158 -12.96 -1.80 13.15
CA GLY A 158 -13.70 -1.28 12.01
C GLY A 158 -12.94 -1.26 10.67
N ASP A 159 -11.73 -1.81 10.60
CA ASP A 159 -10.98 -2.01 9.35
C ASP A 159 -11.09 -3.48 8.89
N SER A 160 -11.10 -3.70 7.57
CA SER A 160 -11.11 -5.05 6.99
C SER A 160 -9.73 -5.73 6.97
N ARG A 161 -8.69 -5.01 7.36
CA ARG A 161 -7.30 -5.48 7.42
C ARG A 161 -6.93 -5.91 8.84
N ASP A 162 -5.81 -6.61 8.95
CA ASP A 162 -5.22 -7.02 10.22
C ASP A 162 -3.69 -7.04 10.09
N TYR A 163 -2.99 -7.38 11.18
CA TYR A 163 -1.56 -7.61 11.12
C TYR A 163 -1.22 -8.79 10.21
N LEU A 164 -0.22 -8.59 9.39
CA LEU A 164 0.34 -9.63 8.54
C LEU A 164 1.38 -10.44 9.31
N PHE A 165 1.26 -11.76 9.23
CA PHE A 165 2.19 -12.71 9.84
C PHE A 165 2.80 -13.60 8.74
N PRO A 166 3.70 -13.06 7.90
CA PRO A 166 4.41 -13.86 6.93
C PRO A 166 5.31 -14.88 7.65
N GLU A 167 5.53 -16.03 7.03
CA GLU A 167 6.35 -17.10 7.62
C GLU A 167 7.82 -16.70 7.83
N GLN A 168 8.27 -15.64 7.15
CA GLN A 168 9.66 -15.19 7.16
C GLN A 168 9.70 -13.64 7.19
N ASP A 169 10.78 -13.12 7.78
CA ASP A 169 11.17 -11.70 7.70
C ASP A 169 10.07 -10.72 8.10
N SER A 170 9.67 -10.81 9.35
CA SER A 170 8.76 -9.83 9.92
C SER A 170 9.29 -9.27 11.24
N TYR A 171 9.04 -7.98 11.46
CA TYR A 171 9.47 -7.25 12.65
C TYR A 171 8.31 -6.46 13.23
N ASP A 172 8.36 -6.24 14.54
CA ASP A 172 7.45 -5.35 15.25
C ASP A 172 8.20 -4.08 15.64
N VAL A 173 7.67 -2.92 15.26
CA VAL A 173 8.19 -1.59 15.61
C VAL A 173 7.13 -0.83 16.40
N TYR A 174 7.51 -0.33 17.57
CA TYR A 174 6.64 0.39 18.48
C TYR A 174 6.93 1.88 18.39
N LEU A 175 5.95 2.63 17.88
CA LEU A 175 6.09 4.07 17.65
C LEU A 175 5.61 4.84 18.87
N GLU A 176 6.43 5.79 19.30
CA GLU A 176 6.07 6.78 20.31
C GLU A 176 5.48 8.03 19.64
N ASP A 177 4.67 8.77 20.39
CA ASP A 177 4.14 10.03 19.93
C ASP A 177 5.29 11.06 19.74
N ASP A 178 5.21 11.81 18.65
CA ASP A 178 6.17 12.87 18.29
C ASP A 178 7.64 12.42 18.04
N CYS A 179 7.89 11.12 17.90
CA CYS A 179 9.23 10.59 17.63
C CYS A 179 9.32 9.83 16.30
N ILE A 180 9.08 10.53 15.18
CA ILE A 180 9.15 9.94 13.82
C ILE A 180 10.54 9.39 13.52
N GLN A 181 11.59 10.13 13.93
CA GLN A 181 12.98 9.76 13.66
C GLN A 181 13.35 8.40 14.26
N ALA A 182 12.91 8.08 15.47
CA ALA A 182 13.16 6.76 16.05
C ALA A 182 12.54 5.64 15.21
N GLY A 183 11.35 5.85 14.67
CA GLY A 183 10.71 4.88 13.76
C GLY A 183 11.49 4.72 12.44
N VAL A 184 12.03 5.81 11.89
CA VAL A 184 12.91 5.78 10.71
C VAL A 184 14.19 4.99 11.02
N ASP A 185 14.85 5.28 12.15
CA ASP A 185 16.08 4.61 12.57
C ASP A 185 15.87 3.10 12.76
N ASP A 186 14.72 2.68 13.33
CA ASP A 186 14.34 1.28 13.46
C ASP A 186 14.19 0.61 12.07
N LEU A 187 13.54 1.28 11.11
CA LEU A 187 13.36 0.76 9.76
C LEU A 187 14.69 0.63 9.02
N LEU A 188 15.60 1.57 9.20
CA LEU A 188 16.95 1.51 8.64
C LEU A 188 17.76 0.37 9.26
N GLY A 189 17.73 0.23 10.58
CA GLY A 189 18.38 -0.88 11.29
C GLY A 189 17.83 -2.26 10.91
N ILE A 190 16.56 -2.34 10.49
CA ILE A 190 15.99 -3.56 9.91
C ILE A 190 16.55 -3.76 8.50
N THR A 191 16.58 -2.72 7.66
CA THR A 191 17.06 -2.78 6.27
C THR A 191 18.53 -3.20 6.21
N ASP A 192 19.37 -2.68 7.08
CA ASP A 192 20.80 -2.97 7.15
C ASP A 192 21.12 -4.47 7.31
N LYS A 193 20.21 -5.23 7.92
CA LYS A 193 20.37 -6.70 8.08
C LYS A 193 20.34 -7.46 6.75
N TYR A 194 19.78 -6.85 5.71
CA TYR A 194 19.59 -7.44 4.38
C TYR A 194 20.55 -6.88 3.35
N ILE A 195 21.32 -5.84 3.69
CA ILE A 195 22.36 -5.32 2.82
C ILE A 195 23.57 -6.29 2.87
N PRO A 196 24.03 -6.84 1.73
CA PRO A 196 25.18 -7.72 1.72
C PRO A 196 26.41 -7.02 2.30
N THR A 197 26.99 -7.57 3.35
CA THR A 197 28.28 -7.09 3.86
C THR A 197 29.35 -7.42 2.82
N THR A 198 29.75 -6.43 2.03
CA THR A 198 30.90 -6.59 1.12
C THR A 198 32.14 -6.76 2.00
N ILE A 199 32.57 -7.99 2.18
CA ILE A 199 33.88 -8.28 2.81
C ILE A 199 34.91 -7.93 1.75
N PHE A 200 35.60 -6.78 1.92
CA PHE A 200 36.78 -6.40 1.15
C PHE A 200 37.99 -7.21 1.57
#